data_e35a05621ca96ef201f22e03a0daebfa
#
_entry.id   e35a05621ca96ef201f22e03a0daebfa
#
_cell.length_a   1.000
_cell.length_b   1.000
_cell.length_c   1.000
_cell.angle_alpha   90.00
_cell.angle_beta   90.00
_cell.angle_gamma   90.00
#
_symmetry.space_group_name_H-M   'P 1'
#
loop_
_entity.id
_entity.type
_entity.pdbx_description
1 polymer ?
#
loop_
_entity_poly.entity_id
_entity_poly.type
_entity_poly.pdbx_seq_one_letter_code
_entity_poly.pdbx_strand_id
1 'polypeptide(L)'
;MSEITNYKPAYDLGERTFQFAKAVRLFVKTLPKTIANIEDGKQLVRASGSVGANYREANEALSRKDFAFRIKICRKEAKESAYWLRLINETNSLKNAEDARRLIQEANELKKIFSSILQKSK
;
A
#
# COMPACT_ATOMS: atom_id res chain seq x y z
N MET A 1 -7.58 -1.15 24.21
CA MET A 1 -7.41 -1.07 23.55
C MET A 1 -7.38 -0.75 23.23
N SER A 2 -7.41 -0.35 23.34
CA SER A 2 -7.27 0.12 22.76
C SER A 2 -7.06 0.80 22.76
N GLU A 3 -6.91 1.27 23.11
CA GLU A 3 -6.68 1.85 22.84
C GLU A 3 -6.18 2.28 22.51
N ILE A 4 -5.81 2.40 22.74
CA ILE A 4 -5.46 2.68 22.16
C ILE A 4 -5.72 3.04 21.61
N THR A 5 -6.17 3.29 21.74
CA THR A 5 -6.51 3.50 21.00
C THR A 5 -6.69 4.21 20.50
N ASN A 6 -6.86 4.63 20.91
CA ASN A 6 -7.06 5.36 20.31
C ASN A 6 -6.27 5.51 19.62
N TYR A 7 -5.91 4.83 19.89
CA TYR A 7 -5.00 4.90 19.05
C TYR A 7 -5.33 5.31 17.70
N LYS A 8 -4.57 5.75 17.12
CA LYS A 8 -4.90 6.50 16.00
C LYS A 8 -4.22 5.97 14.81
N PRO A 9 -4.72 4.90 14.22
CA PRO A 9 -4.09 4.27 13.06
C PRO A 9 -3.80 5.24 11.95
N ALA A 10 -4.67 6.25 11.79
CA ALA A 10 -4.48 7.23 10.75
C ALA A 10 -3.24 8.09 10.95
N TYR A 11 -2.77 8.20 12.19
CA TYR A 11 -1.60 9.02 12.49
C TYR A 11 -0.31 8.23 12.47
N ASP A 12 -0.39 6.92 12.37
CA ASP A 12 0.79 6.08 12.31
C ASP A 12 0.89 5.44 10.93
N LEU A 13 1.17 6.27 9.94
CA LEU A 13 1.30 5.80 8.58
C LEU A 13 2.54 4.92 8.39
N GLY A 14 3.57 5.12 9.20
CA GLY A 14 4.74 4.24 9.15
C GLY A 14 4.36 2.80 9.42
N GLU A 15 3.62 2.57 10.51
CA GLU A 15 3.19 1.23 10.86
C GLU A 15 2.10 0.73 9.91
N ARG A 16 1.16 1.59 9.54
CA ARG A 16 0.07 1.21 8.65
C ARG A 16 0.57 0.75 7.28
N THR A 17 1.53 1.49 6.70
CA THR A 17 2.10 1.12 5.42
C THR A 17 2.97 -0.13 5.52
N PHE A 18 3.64 -0.34 6.66
CA PHE A 18 4.37 -1.57 6.90
C PHE A 18 3.42 -2.77 6.95
N GLN A 19 2.31 -2.66 7.69
CA GLN A 19 1.33 -3.75 7.78
C GLN A 19 0.71 -4.06 6.42
N PHE A 20 0.48 -3.04 5.60
CA PHE A 20 0.00 -3.24 4.24
C PHE A 20 0.98 -4.09 3.42
N ALA A 21 2.25 -3.73 3.43
CA ALA A 21 3.27 -4.46 2.69
C ALA A 21 3.40 -5.90 3.19
N LYS A 22 3.32 -6.09 4.51
CA LYS A 22 3.38 -7.42 5.12
C LYS A 22 2.19 -8.26 4.68
N ALA A 23 0.99 -7.71 4.77
CA ALA A 23 -0.23 -8.43 4.38
C ALA A 23 -0.21 -8.82 2.90
N VAL A 24 0.31 -7.93 2.05
CA VAL A 24 0.49 -8.25 0.63
C VAL A 24 1.40 -9.46 0.44
N ARG A 25 2.51 -9.52 1.16
CA ARG A 25 3.44 -10.65 1.03
C ARG A 25 2.82 -11.96 1.48
N LEU A 26 2.05 -11.92 2.55
CA LEU A 26 1.33 -13.12 3.02
C LEU A 26 0.28 -13.55 2.00
N PHE A 27 -0.41 -12.59 1.39
CA PHE A 27 -1.38 -12.87 0.33
C PHE A 27 -0.71 -13.50 -0.89
N VAL A 28 0.40 -12.93 -1.35
CA VAL A 28 1.11 -13.42 -2.53
C VAL A 28 1.57 -14.88 -2.33
N LYS A 29 1.94 -15.23 -1.10
CA LYS A 29 2.35 -16.62 -0.80
C LYS A 29 1.23 -17.63 -1.05
N THR A 30 -0.02 -17.21 -1.03
CA THR A 30 -1.16 -18.12 -1.20
C THR A 30 -1.56 -18.31 -2.66
N LEU A 31 -0.98 -17.55 -3.58
CA LEU A 31 -1.39 -17.58 -4.98
C LEU A 31 -0.91 -18.84 -5.68
N PRO A 32 -1.73 -19.41 -6.59
CA PRO A 32 -1.24 -20.48 -7.46
C PRO A 32 -0.02 -19.98 -8.27
N LYS A 33 0.92 -20.87 -8.48
CA LYS A 33 2.18 -20.49 -9.13
C LYS A 33 2.08 -20.59 -10.64
N THR A 34 1.30 -19.69 -11.23
CA THR A 34 1.20 -19.53 -12.68
C THR A 34 2.16 -18.45 -13.13
N ILE A 35 2.46 -18.40 -14.42
CA ILE A 35 3.34 -17.36 -14.98
C ILE A 35 2.78 -15.98 -14.64
N ALA A 36 1.48 -15.76 -14.87
CA ALA A 36 0.86 -14.46 -14.62
C ALA A 36 0.95 -14.08 -13.14
N ASN A 37 0.63 -15.01 -12.24
CA ASN A 37 0.67 -14.70 -10.81
C ASN A 37 2.08 -14.43 -10.30
N ILE A 38 3.07 -15.11 -10.87
CA ILE A 38 4.46 -14.87 -10.50
C ILE A 38 4.86 -13.46 -10.92
N GLU A 39 4.57 -13.07 -12.16
CA GLU A 39 4.95 -11.75 -12.65
C GLU A 39 4.18 -10.63 -11.96
N ASP A 40 2.86 -10.79 -11.81
CA ASP A 40 2.03 -9.79 -11.15
C ASP A 40 2.39 -9.67 -9.66
N GLY A 41 2.69 -10.82 -9.04
CA GLY A 41 3.11 -10.86 -7.64
C GLY A 41 4.40 -10.08 -7.40
N LYS A 42 5.36 -10.19 -8.33
CA LYS A 42 6.61 -9.42 -8.23
C LYS A 42 6.33 -7.92 -8.26
N GLN A 43 5.48 -7.47 -9.17
CA GLN A 43 5.12 -6.06 -9.27
C GLN A 43 4.39 -5.59 -8.03
N LEU A 44 3.49 -6.39 -7.51
CA LEU A 44 2.72 -6.06 -6.33
C LEU A 44 3.62 -5.97 -5.09
N VAL A 45 4.52 -6.92 -4.91
CA VAL A 45 5.46 -6.91 -3.78
C VAL A 45 6.31 -5.65 -3.82
N ARG A 46 6.84 -5.31 -5.01
CA ARG A 46 7.66 -4.11 -5.18
C ARG A 46 6.85 -2.84 -4.87
N ALA A 47 5.68 -2.72 -5.48
CA ALA A 47 4.87 -1.49 -5.32
C ALA A 47 4.42 -1.31 -3.87
N SER A 48 3.92 -2.38 -3.24
CA SER A 48 3.41 -2.28 -1.87
C SER A 48 4.52 -1.94 -0.87
N GLY A 49 5.72 -2.49 -1.08
CA GLY A 49 6.87 -2.17 -0.22
C GLY A 49 7.34 -0.73 -0.40
N SER A 50 7.23 -0.23 -1.63
CA SER A 50 7.65 1.14 -1.95
C SER A 50 6.78 2.20 -1.29
N VAL A 51 5.51 1.89 -0.99
CA VAL A 51 4.62 2.85 -0.30
C VAL A 51 5.23 3.27 1.03
N GLY A 52 5.52 2.30 1.89
CA GLY A 52 6.05 2.59 3.23
C GLY A 52 7.49 3.09 3.19
N ALA A 53 8.30 2.54 2.27
CA ALA A 53 9.69 2.97 2.15
C ALA A 53 9.78 4.45 1.82
N ASN A 54 8.96 4.91 0.87
CA ASN A 54 8.95 6.33 0.50
C ASN A 54 8.32 7.20 1.58
N TYR A 55 7.37 6.68 2.33
CA TYR A 55 6.81 7.44 3.45
C TYR A 55 7.88 7.70 4.51
N ARG A 56 8.73 6.71 4.81
CA ARG A 56 9.84 6.90 5.75
C ARG A 56 10.82 7.95 5.25
N GLU A 57 11.09 7.96 3.93
CA GLU A 57 11.95 8.98 3.34
C GLU A 57 11.31 10.35 3.40
N ALA A 58 9.99 10.42 3.24
CA ALA A 58 9.28 11.70 3.36
C ALA A 58 9.47 12.31 4.75
N ASN A 59 9.43 11.46 5.78
CA ASN A 59 9.60 11.93 7.16
C ASN A 59 11.01 12.45 7.45
N GLU A 60 11.99 12.08 6.62
CA GLU A 60 13.37 12.56 6.74
C GLU A 60 13.67 13.68 5.75
N ALA A 61 12.67 14.17 5.04
CA ALA A 61 12.88 15.16 3.98
C ALA A 61 13.39 16.49 4.56
N LEU A 62 14.29 17.13 3.82
CA LEU A 62 14.94 18.36 4.24
C LEU A 62 14.21 19.61 3.74
N SER A 63 13.17 19.47 2.92
CA SER A 63 12.41 20.60 2.39
C SER A 63 10.98 20.16 2.11
N ARG A 64 10.08 21.14 1.98
CA ARG A 64 8.69 20.88 1.59
C ARG A 64 8.60 20.24 0.22
N LYS A 65 9.44 20.68 -0.70
CA LYS A 65 9.46 20.15 -2.06
C LYS A 65 9.85 18.68 -2.06
N ASP A 66 10.86 18.35 -1.27
CA ASP A 66 11.35 16.97 -1.14
C ASP A 66 10.27 16.09 -0.48
N PHE A 67 9.65 16.60 0.58
CA PHE A 67 8.55 15.91 1.24
C PHE A 67 7.42 15.61 0.25
N ALA A 68 6.95 16.64 -0.48
CA ALA A 68 5.86 16.49 -1.44
C ALA A 68 6.22 15.48 -2.53
N PHE A 69 7.46 15.48 -3.00
CA PHE A 69 7.93 14.54 -4.00
C PHE A 69 7.79 13.10 -3.50
N ARG A 70 8.24 12.84 -2.26
CA ARG A 70 8.15 11.50 -1.67
C ARG A 70 6.70 11.06 -1.45
N ILE A 71 5.84 11.98 -1.01
CA ILE A 71 4.42 11.65 -0.80
C ILE A 71 3.74 11.35 -2.14
N LYS A 72 4.11 12.05 -3.21
CA LYS A 72 3.58 11.73 -4.55
C LYS A 72 3.96 10.31 -4.98
N ILE A 73 5.18 9.88 -4.65
CA ILE A 73 5.58 8.50 -4.94
C ILE A 73 4.76 7.52 -4.12
N CYS A 74 4.54 7.81 -2.83
CA CYS A 74 3.69 6.96 -1.99
C CYS A 74 2.31 6.78 -2.62
N ARG A 75 1.70 7.88 -3.07
CA ARG A 75 0.38 7.84 -3.69
C ARG A 75 0.39 7.02 -4.98
N LYS A 76 1.41 7.22 -5.81
CA LYS A 76 1.57 6.47 -7.06
C LYS A 76 1.69 4.98 -6.80
N GLU A 77 2.52 4.60 -5.84
CA GLU A 77 2.76 3.19 -5.54
C GLU A 77 1.54 2.52 -4.90
N ALA A 78 0.78 3.26 -4.10
CA ALA A 78 -0.48 2.73 -3.56
C ALA A 78 -1.48 2.47 -4.69
N LYS A 79 -1.55 3.39 -5.64
CA LYS A 79 -2.41 3.23 -6.81
C LYS A 79 -2.00 2.01 -7.65
N GLU A 80 -0.69 1.83 -7.86
CA GLU A 80 -0.19 0.67 -8.60
C GLU A 80 -0.45 -0.63 -7.84
N SER A 81 -0.31 -0.61 -6.52
CA SER A 81 -0.64 -1.79 -5.71
C SER A 81 -2.09 -2.21 -5.91
N ALA A 82 -3.02 -1.24 -5.93
CA ALA A 82 -4.43 -1.54 -6.16
C ALA A 82 -4.65 -2.15 -7.54
N TYR A 83 -3.92 -1.67 -8.54
CA TYR A 83 -4.00 -2.20 -9.90
C TYR A 83 -3.59 -3.67 -9.95
N TRP A 84 -2.42 -4.01 -9.40
CA TRP A 84 -1.93 -5.39 -9.42
C TRP A 84 -2.83 -6.31 -8.61
N LEU A 85 -3.31 -5.84 -7.45
CA LEU A 85 -4.25 -6.62 -6.63
C LEU A 85 -5.54 -6.91 -7.37
N ARG A 86 -6.08 -5.92 -8.06
CA ARG A 86 -7.30 -6.10 -8.84
C ARG A 86 -7.09 -7.09 -9.99
N LEU A 87 -5.96 -6.95 -10.69
CA LEU A 87 -5.64 -7.83 -11.81
C LEU A 87 -5.55 -9.29 -11.33
N ILE A 88 -4.85 -9.52 -10.22
CA ILE A 88 -4.73 -10.85 -9.64
C ILE A 88 -6.10 -11.37 -9.21
N ASN A 89 -6.89 -10.53 -8.54
CA ASN A 89 -8.20 -10.96 -8.03
C ASN A 89 -9.17 -11.34 -9.16
N GLU A 90 -9.12 -10.62 -10.27
CA GLU A 90 -10.06 -10.88 -11.37
C GLU A 90 -9.61 -11.98 -12.32
N THR A 91 -8.38 -12.44 -12.21
CA THR A 91 -7.85 -13.50 -13.08
C THR A 91 -7.65 -14.83 -12.36
N ASN A 92 -8.06 -14.92 -11.09
CA ASN A 92 -7.94 -16.14 -10.30
C ASN A 92 -9.27 -16.43 -9.60
N SER A 93 -9.51 -17.72 -9.31
CA SER A 93 -10.61 -18.12 -8.44
C SER A 93 -10.00 -18.40 -7.07
N LEU A 94 -9.87 -17.36 -6.25
CA LEU A 94 -9.13 -17.44 -4.99
C LEU A 94 -10.03 -17.88 -3.85
N LYS A 95 -9.52 -18.78 -3.00
CA LYS A 95 -10.21 -19.15 -1.76
C LYS A 95 -10.26 -17.97 -0.80
N ASN A 96 -9.25 -17.09 -0.87
CA ASN A 96 -9.14 -15.94 0.00
C ASN A 96 -9.43 -14.63 -0.76
N ALA A 97 -10.44 -14.64 -1.63
CA ALA A 97 -10.83 -13.45 -2.40
C ALA A 97 -11.17 -12.28 -1.49
N GLU A 98 -11.67 -12.56 -0.29
CA GLU A 98 -11.96 -11.50 0.69
C GLU A 98 -10.70 -10.74 1.08
N ASP A 99 -9.58 -11.46 1.24
CA ASP A 99 -8.29 -10.81 1.55
C ASP A 99 -7.86 -9.89 0.42
N ALA A 100 -8.05 -10.32 -0.83
CA ALA A 100 -7.74 -9.48 -1.98
C ALA A 100 -8.55 -8.19 -1.96
N ARG A 101 -9.85 -8.29 -1.69
CA ARG A 101 -10.73 -7.11 -1.64
C ARG A 101 -10.33 -6.15 -0.53
N ARG A 102 -9.96 -6.68 0.65
CA ARG A 102 -9.50 -5.84 1.77
C ARG A 102 -8.23 -5.10 1.42
N LEU A 103 -7.30 -5.78 0.73
CA LEU A 103 -6.03 -5.15 0.35
C LEU A 103 -6.26 -4.08 -0.72
N ILE A 104 -7.17 -4.31 -1.67
CA ILE A 104 -7.55 -3.30 -2.66
C ILE A 104 -8.12 -2.07 -1.96
N GLN A 105 -9.01 -2.29 -1.00
CA GLN A 105 -9.61 -1.19 -0.24
C GLN A 105 -8.54 -0.43 0.53
N GLU A 106 -7.62 -1.13 1.19
CA GLU A 106 -6.56 -0.47 1.94
C GLU A 106 -5.64 0.35 1.02
N ALA A 107 -5.29 -0.20 -0.15
CA ALA A 107 -4.47 0.54 -1.11
C ALA A 107 -5.17 1.83 -1.55
N ASN A 108 -6.46 1.77 -1.79
CA ASN A 108 -7.24 2.94 -2.19
C ASN A 108 -7.36 3.96 -1.06
N GLU A 109 -7.49 3.49 0.19
CA GLU A 109 -7.54 4.39 1.35
C GLU A 109 -6.19 5.08 1.55
N LEU A 110 -5.10 4.35 1.44
CA LEU A 110 -3.77 4.94 1.52
C LEU A 110 -3.57 5.99 0.45
N LYS A 111 -4.00 5.71 -0.78
CA LYS A 111 -3.93 6.68 -1.88
C LYS A 111 -4.66 7.98 -1.51
N LYS A 112 -5.86 7.87 -0.92
CA LYS A 112 -6.63 9.04 -0.51
C LYS A 112 -5.94 9.82 0.60
N ILE A 113 -5.34 9.12 1.55
CA ILE A 113 -4.60 9.75 2.64
C ILE A 113 -3.43 10.55 2.09
N PHE A 114 -2.66 9.98 1.17
CA PHE A 114 -1.53 10.70 0.56
C PHE A 114 -2.00 11.90 -0.26
N SER A 115 -3.13 11.75 -0.97
CA SER A 115 -3.71 12.90 -1.69
C SER A 115 -4.09 14.02 -0.73
N SER A 116 -4.65 13.67 0.42
CA SER A 116 -5.03 14.63 1.45
C SER A 116 -3.80 15.35 2.01
N ILE A 117 -2.73 14.61 2.28
CA ILE A 117 -1.48 15.19 2.77
C ILE A 117 -0.93 16.20 1.76
N LEU A 118 -0.93 15.83 0.47
CA LEU A 118 -0.46 16.72 -0.58
C LEU A 118 -1.29 18.00 -0.67
N GLN A 119 -2.61 17.87 -0.52
CA GLN A 119 -3.51 19.02 -0.57
C GLN A 119 -3.22 20.01 0.54
N LYS A 120 -2.92 19.49 1.74
CA LYS A 120 -2.63 20.33 2.90
C LYS A 120 -1.23 20.91 2.89
N SER A 121 -0.34 20.38 2.03
CA SER A 121 1.06 20.81 1.97
C SER A 121 1.32 21.91 0.95
N LYS A 122 0.27 22.40 0.32
CA LYS A 122 0.40 23.48 -0.68
C LYS A 122 0.62 24.84 -0.01
#